data_bc44d9c826e2315103bf56a273340e00
#
_entry.id   bc44d9c826e2315103bf56a273340e00
#
_cell.length_a   1.000
_cell.length_b   1.000
_cell.length_c   1.000
_cell.angle_alpha   90.00
_cell.angle_beta   90.00
_cell.angle_gamma   90.00
#
_symmetry.space_group_name_H-M   'P 1'
#
loop_
_entity.id
_entity.type
_entity.pdbx_description
1 polymer ?
#
loop_
_entity_poly.entity_id
_entity_poly.type
_entity_poly.pdbx_seq_one_letter_code
_entity_poly.pdbx_strand_id
1 'polypeptide(L)'
;MKQEWKGPLRFGAVLFALYLAIHYWEKLSALPVLAVSAGFPLVLGAVIAYAVSILMSMYERRYLPKSTSRAVARSRRPVCLLLAYASLVTLVALIVGMILPELIQSVTLLLQELVPLLQKLSVTINENQEQLASLSGLFLADGTVNWQELAVKVVNFLLAGLGGVMGSLVSLASAAVSTAFTAIVSVIFSIYLLTEKENLSRQGALLMKTYLKPSWYSRLLYFLETLHNCFRRFVVGQCTEAVILGLLCMGGMLLFQFPYASMVGTLIGFTALIPVAGAYIGAGVGAFMIFTVSPLKALLFLVFISVLQQLEGNVIYPKVVGCSLGLPGIWVLAAVTIGGGVLGIGGMLLAVPLAATFYQVLRDDVAKRNRPAPRTK
;
A
#
# COMPACT_ATOMS: atom_id res chain seq x y z
N MET A 1 -7.72 9.04 65.98
CA MET A 1 -6.95 10.05 65.25
C MET A 1 -6.22 9.56 63.98
N LYS A 2 -6.31 8.30 63.54
CA LYS A 2 -5.62 7.80 62.30
C LYS A 2 -6.50 7.75 61.03
N GLN A 3 -7.77 8.08 61.12
CA GLN A 3 -8.71 7.86 60.02
C GLN A 3 -9.12 9.18 59.28
N GLU A 4 -8.94 10.33 59.89
CA GLU A 4 -9.36 11.64 59.34
C GLU A 4 -8.41 12.21 58.28
N TRP A 5 -7.16 11.79 58.27
CA TRP A 5 -6.17 12.28 57.29
C TRP A 5 -6.18 11.57 55.95
N LYS A 6 -6.91 10.45 55.82
CA LYS A 6 -6.96 9.68 54.56
C LYS A 6 -7.78 10.36 53.48
N GLY A 7 -8.76 11.19 53.85
CA GLY A 7 -9.58 11.95 52.94
C GLY A 7 -8.82 13.09 52.23
N PRO A 8 -8.27 14.05 52.99
CA PRO A 8 -7.53 15.18 52.41
C PRO A 8 -6.25 14.74 51.70
N LEU A 9 -5.58 13.68 52.16
CA LEU A 9 -4.39 13.14 51.49
C LEU A 9 -4.72 12.50 50.15
N ARG A 10 -5.85 11.80 50.00
CA ARG A 10 -6.35 11.27 48.73
C ARG A 10 -6.75 12.40 47.79
N PHE A 11 -7.41 13.43 48.30
CA PHE A 11 -7.79 14.59 47.50
C PHE A 11 -6.56 15.35 46.99
N GLY A 12 -5.57 15.58 47.85
CA GLY A 12 -4.28 16.18 47.49
C GLY A 12 -3.51 15.34 46.44
N ALA A 13 -3.51 14.02 46.59
CA ALA A 13 -2.86 13.11 45.63
C ALA A 13 -3.57 13.13 44.28
N VAL A 14 -4.90 13.21 44.24
CA VAL A 14 -5.68 13.32 42.99
C VAL A 14 -5.41 14.66 42.31
N LEU A 15 -5.41 15.78 43.05
CA LEU A 15 -5.08 17.10 42.49
C LEU A 15 -3.64 17.16 41.96
N PHE A 16 -2.69 16.58 42.67
CA PHE A 16 -1.29 16.50 42.25
C PHE A 16 -1.15 15.61 40.97
N ALA A 17 -1.84 14.47 40.94
CA ALA A 17 -1.87 13.61 39.73
C ALA A 17 -2.52 14.33 38.52
N LEU A 18 -3.59 15.11 38.76
CA LEU A 18 -4.23 15.93 37.74
C LEU A 18 -3.31 17.05 37.23
N TYR A 19 -2.61 17.71 38.15
CA TYR A 19 -1.60 18.71 37.77
C TYR A 19 -0.47 18.11 36.95
N LEU A 20 0.08 16.95 37.35
CA LEU A 20 1.10 16.25 36.61
C LEU A 20 0.57 15.81 35.21
N ALA A 21 -0.65 15.30 35.15
CA ALA A 21 -1.27 14.90 33.88
C ALA A 21 -1.43 16.08 32.92
N ILE A 22 -1.83 17.26 33.40
CA ILE A 22 -1.97 18.47 32.60
C ILE A 22 -0.60 19.03 32.21
N HIS A 23 0.34 19.11 33.17
CA HIS A 23 1.67 19.70 32.94
C HIS A 23 2.53 18.86 31.98
N TYR A 24 2.39 17.54 32.05
CA TYR A 24 3.12 16.60 31.18
C TYR A 24 2.27 16.05 30.03
N TRP A 25 1.10 16.65 29.75
CA TRP A 25 0.17 16.15 28.74
C TRP A 25 0.81 15.97 27.36
N GLU A 26 1.61 16.93 26.91
CA GLU A 26 2.32 16.86 25.62
C GLU A 26 3.30 15.67 25.57
N LYS A 27 4.05 15.43 26.65
CA LYS A 27 4.97 14.30 26.74
C LYS A 27 4.24 12.96 26.86
N LEU A 28 3.16 12.93 27.66
CA LEU A 28 2.33 11.74 27.82
C LEU A 28 1.58 11.38 26.53
N SER A 29 1.05 12.36 25.82
CA SER A 29 0.38 12.14 24.53
C SER A 29 1.33 11.74 23.41
N ALA A 30 2.62 12.08 23.50
CA ALA A 30 3.66 11.64 22.59
C ALA A 30 4.08 10.17 22.80
N LEU A 31 3.94 9.62 24.01
CA LEU A 31 4.36 8.23 24.31
C LEU A 31 3.64 7.18 23.46
N PRO A 32 2.30 7.20 23.26
CA PRO A 32 1.63 6.26 22.38
C PRO A 32 2.11 6.38 20.91
N VAL A 33 2.33 7.60 20.43
CA VAL A 33 2.83 7.84 19.07
C VAL A 33 4.25 7.28 18.93
N LEU A 34 5.12 7.52 19.93
CA LEU A 34 6.48 6.97 19.95
C LEU A 34 6.45 5.44 20.02
N ALA A 35 5.57 4.85 20.82
CA ALA A 35 5.43 3.40 20.93
C ALA A 35 4.95 2.77 19.61
N VAL A 36 4.00 3.41 18.92
CA VAL A 36 3.51 2.96 17.60
C VAL A 36 4.62 3.09 16.55
N SER A 37 5.35 4.21 16.52
CA SER A 37 6.43 4.42 15.56
C SER A 37 7.60 3.47 15.80
N ALA A 38 7.98 3.24 17.06
CA ALA A 38 9.01 2.25 17.43
C ALA A 38 8.57 0.80 17.13
N GLY A 39 7.27 0.52 17.24
CA GLY A 39 6.69 -0.78 16.90
C GLY A 39 6.46 -1.03 15.40
N PHE A 40 6.57 0.02 14.57
CA PHE A 40 6.29 -0.08 13.12
C PHE A 40 7.11 -1.17 12.41
N PRO A 41 8.43 -1.34 12.66
CA PRO A 41 9.20 -2.43 12.05
C PRO A 41 8.67 -3.83 12.41
N LEU A 42 8.11 -4.01 13.61
CA LEU A 42 7.52 -5.28 14.03
C LEU A 42 6.21 -5.57 13.31
N VAL A 43 5.36 -4.54 13.13
CA VAL A 43 4.13 -4.66 12.33
C VAL A 43 4.46 -4.99 10.88
N LEU A 44 5.42 -4.27 10.30
CA LEU A 44 5.89 -4.54 8.94
C LEU A 44 6.47 -5.96 8.82
N GLY A 45 7.27 -6.39 9.79
CA GLY A 45 7.80 -7.75 9.86
C GLY A 45 6.73 -8.83 9.98
N ALA A 46 5.63 -8.57 10.70
CA ALA A 46 4.49 -9.48 10.78
C ALA A 46 3.75 -9.57 9.43
N VAL A 47 3.60 -8.47 8.71
CA VAL A 47 3.02 -8.45 7.35
C VAL A 47 3.89 -9.24 6.38
N ILE A 48 5.20 -9.02 6.40
CA ILE A 48 6.16 -9.77 5.58
C ILE A 48 6.09 -11.26 5.93
N ALA A 49 6.10 -11.61 7.22
CA ALA A 49 5.97 -12.99 7.67
C ALA A 49 4.69 -13.64 7.15
N TYR A 50 3.58 -12.91 7.15
CA TYR A 50 2.31 -13.40 6.64
C TYR A 50 2.38 -13.69 5.13
N ALA A 51 2.89 -12.73 4.34
CA ALA A 51 3.07 -12.90 2.90
C ALA A 51 4.00 -14.09 2.57
N VAL A 52 5.16 -14.15 3.25
CA VAL A 52 6.12 -15.24 3.10
C VAL A 52 5.53 -16.59 3.53
N SER A 53 4.67 -16.62 4.57
CA SER A 53 4.02 -17.86 5.01
C SER A 53 3.09 -18.46 3.95
N ILE A 54 2.48 -17.62 3.10
CA ILE A 54 1.66 -18.10 1.97
C ILE A 54 2.56 -18.75 0.91
N LEU A 55 3.66 -18.09 0.54
CA LEU A 55 4.64 -18.62 -0.41
C LEU A 55 5.27 -19.91 0.14
N MET A 56 5.68 -19.91 1.40
CA MET A 56 6.24 -21.09 2.08
C MET A 56 5.25 -22.26 2.05
N SER A 57 3.96 -22.03 2.33
CA SER A 57 2.94 -23.06 2.28
C SER A 57 2.72 -23.64 0.87
N MET A 58 2.93 -22.82 -0.16
CA MET A 58 2.89 -23.25 -1.56
C MET A 58 4.10 -24.13 -1.90
N TYR A 59 5.31 -23.74 -1.46
CA TYR A 59 6.52 -24.56 -1.62
C TYR A 59 6.46 -25.86 -0.82
N GLU A 60 5.97 -25.83 0.43
CA GLU A 60 5.80 -27.03 1.25
C GLU A 60 4.87 -28.08 0.62
N ARG A 61 3.85 -27.65 -0.11
CA ARG A 61 2.96 -28.58 -0.85
C ARG A 61 3.64 -29.22 -2.04
N ARG A 62 4.66 -28.59 -2.62
CA ARG A 62 5.42 -29.09 -3.78
C ARG A 62 6.71 -29.81 -3.39
N TYR A 63 7.27 -29.53 -2.20
CA TYR A 63 8.51 -30.12 -1.73
C TYR A 63 8.27 -31.55 -1.25
N LEU A 64 8.60 -32.51 -2.10
CA LEU A 64 8.60 -33.97 -1.84
C LEU A 64 7.37 -34.45 -1.03
N PRO A 65 6.12 -34.24 -1.52
CA PRO A 65 4.90 -34.53 -0.76
C PRO A 65 4.72 -35.97 -0.31
N LYS A 66 5.37 -36.92 -0.99
CA LYS A 66 5.29 -38.38 -0.74
C LYS A 66 6.43 -38.95 0.10
N SER A 67 7.42 -38.16 0.51
CA SER A 67 8.57 -38.63 1.27
C SER A 67 8.27 -38.72 2.77
N THR A 68 8.46 -39.90 3.35
CA THR A 68 8.30 -40.19 4.79
C THR A 68 9.61 -40.08 5.57
N SER A 69 10.74 -39.74 4.92
CA SER A 69 12.05 -39.65 5.56
C SER A 69 12.10 -38.56 6.61
N ARG A 70 12.59 -38.89 7.83
CA ARG A 70 12.79 -37.94 8.93
C ARG A 70 13.69 -36.76 8.56
N ALA A 71 14.70 -36.97 7.71
CA ALA A 71 15.61 -35.96 7.21
C ALA A 71 14.85 -34.91 6.36
N VAL A 72 13.98 -35.38 5.45
CA VAL A 72 13.14 -34.51 4.61
C VAL A 72 12.13 -33.74 5.45
N ALA A 73 11.51 -34.37 6.44
CA ALA A 73 10.55 -33.67 7.33
C ALA A 73 11.23 -32.57 8.15
N ARG A 74 12.48 -32.75 8.56
CA ARG A 74 13.28 -31.78 9.33
C ARG A 74 13.80 -30.62 8.46
N SER A 75 14.23 -30.91 7.23
CA SER A 75 14.76 -29.92 6.28
C SER A 75 13.69 -29.15 5.53
N ARG A 76 12.47 -29.68 5.45
CA ARG A 76 11.36 -29.09 4.67
C ARG A 76 11.08 -27.63 5.03
N ARG A 77 10.95 -27.32 6.32
CA ARG A 77 10.66 -25.97 6.77
C ARG A 77 11.79 -24.97 6.48
N PRO A 78 13.05 -25.18 6.91
CA PRO A 78 14.11 -24.22 6.65
C PRO A 78 14.36 -24.05 5.14
N VAL A 79 14.29 -25.10 4.36
CA VAL A 79 14.46 -25.02 2.90
C VAL A 79 13.33 -24.24 2.24
N CYS A 80 12.05 -24.51 2.58
CA CYS A 80 10.92 -23.77 2.04
C CYS A 80 10.92 -22.30 2.49
N LEU A 81 11.38 -22.01 3.71
CA LEU A 81 11.58 -20.67 4.20
C LEU A 81 12.62 -19.91 3.37
N LEU A 82 13.80 -20.49 3.17
CA LEU A 82 14.86 -19.90 2.36
C LEU A 82 14.39 -19.68 0.91
N LEU A 83 13.71 -20.64 0.31
CA LEU A 83 13.17 -20.51 -1.04
C LEU A 83 12.11 -19.39 -1.13
N ALA A 84 11.25 -19.27 -0.12
CA ALA A 84 10.23 -18.21 -0.08
C ALA A 84 10.86 -16.82 0.02
N TYR A 85 11.87 -16.64 0.88
CA TYR A 85 12.62 -15.39 0.96
C TYR A 85 13.44 -15.13 -0.29
N ALA A 86 14.14 -16.13 -0.81
CA ALA A 86 14.93 -15.98 -2.03
C ALA A 86 14.03 -15.57 -3.21
N SER A 87 12.87 -16.20 -3.37
CA SER A 87 11.92 -15.83 -4.43
C SER A 87 11.36 -14.42 -4.26
N LEU A 88 11.05 -14.01 -3.02
CA LEU A 88 10.57 -12.66 -2.73
C LEU A 88 11.65 -11.61 -3.03
N VAL A 89 12.87 -11.83 -2.55
CA VAL A 89 14.01 -10.92 -2.78
C VAL A 89 14.34 -10.84 -4.27
N THR A 90 14.38 -11.97 -4.97
CA THR A 90 14.62 -12.00 -6.42
C THR A 90 13.53 -11.24 -7.17
N LEU A 91 12.26 -11.43 -6.81
CA LEU A 91 11.14 -10.70 -7.42
C LEU A 91 11.27 -9.19 -7.22
N VAL A 92 11.53 -8.76 -5.97
CA VAL A 92 11.71 -7.34 -5.65
C VAL A 92 12.92 -6.75 -6.36
N ALA A 93 14.06 -7.46 -6.36
CA ALA A 93 15.28 -7.01 -7.03
C ALA A 93 15.08 -6.88 -8.55
N LEU A 94 14.35 -7.81 -9.16
CA LEU A 94 14.02 -7.77 -10.59
C LEU A 94 13.12 -6.56 -10.91
N ILE A 95 12.08 -6.33 -10.13
CA ILE A 95 11.15 -5.21 -10.30
C ILE A 95 11.90 -3.88 -10.15
N VAL A 96 12.65 -3.70 -9.05
CA VAL A 96 13.43 -2.49 -8.81
C VAL A 96 14.50 -2.29 -9.90
N GLY A 97 15.20 -3.35 -10.28
CA GLY A 97 16.23 -3.31 -11.32
C GLY A 97 15.69 -2.98 -12.72
N MET A 98 14.43 -3.30 -13.01
CA MET A 98 13.77 -2.91 -14.27
C MET A 98 13.22 -1.48 -14.21
N ILE A 99 12.56 -1.10 -13.12
CA ILE A 99 11.82 0.17 -13.05
C ILE A 99 12.74 1.35 -12.74
N LEU A 100 13.66 1.21 -11.78
CA LEU A 100 14.44 2.33 -11.28
C LEU A 100 15.37 2.98 -12.31
N PRO A 101 16.15 2.20 -13.12
CA PRO A 101 17.00 2.77 -14.15
C PRO A 101 16.21 3.56 -15.21
N GLU A 102 15.11 3.00 -15.67
CA GLU A 102 14.25 3.61 -16.69
C GLU A 102 13.55 4.88 -16.17
N LEU A 103 13.12 4.89 -14.89
CA LEU A 103 12.59 6.09 -14.27
C LEU A 103 13.65 7.21 -14.19
N ILE A 104 14.85 6.87 -13.72
CA ILE A 104 15.96 7.85 -13.63
C ILE A 104 16.27 8.41 -15.02
N GLN A 105 16.36 7.55 -16.03
CA GLN A 105 16.64 7.96 -17.41
C GLN A 105 15.52 8.87 -17.95
N SER A 106 14.26 8.51 -17.75
CA SER A 106 13.11 9.31 -18.21
C SER A 106 13.05 10.68 -17.55
N VAL A 107 13.31 10.76 -16.23
CA VAL A 107 13.38 12.02 -15.51
C VAL A 107 14.54 12.88 -16.03
N THR A 108 15.70 12.27 -16.29
CA THR A 108 16.88 12.99 -16.80
C THR A 108 16.64 13.54 -18.21
N LEU A 109 16.05 12.75 -19.10
CA LEU A 109 15.70 13.20 -20.44
C LEU A 109 14.69 14.35 -20.42
N LEU A 110 13.67 14.27 -19.57
CA LEU A 110 12.72 15.37 -19.41
C LEU A 110 13.38 16.64 -18.91
N LEU A 111 14.25 16.55 -17.91
CA LEU A 111 14.98 17.73 -17.42
C LEU A 111 15.85 18.35 -18.53
N GLN A 112 16.50 17.51 -19.34
CA GLN A 112 17.36 17.97 -20.43
C GLN A 112 16.59 18.63 -21.59
N GLU A 113 15.39 18.17 -21.89
CA GLU A 113 14.61 18.69 -23.02
C GLU A 113 13.57 19.74 -22.61
N LEU A 114 12.91 19.56 -21.47
CA LEU A 114 11.84 20.45 -21.04
C LEU A 114 12.35 21.80 -20.56
N VAL A 115 13.48 21.83 -19.83
CA VAL A 115 14.04 23.06 -19.31
C VAL A 115 14.44 24.04 -20.42
N PRO A 116 15.16 23.63 -21.48
CA PRO A 116 15.45 24.51 -22.62
C PRO A 116 14.21 24.94 -23.40
N LEU A 117 13.21 24.04 -23.53
CA LEU A 117 11.93 24.38 -24.17
C LEU A 117 11.17 25.46 -23.40
N LEU A 118 11.09 25.33 -22.07
CA LEU A 118 10.46 26.32 -21.21
C LEU A 118 11.19 27.66 -21.25
N GLN A 119 12.52 27.65 -21.28
CA GLN A 119 13.32 28.85 -21.45
C GLN A 119 13.08 29.50 -22.81
N LYS A 120 13.04 28.73 -23.92
CA LYS A 120 12.69 29.26 -25.25
C LYS A 120 11.29 29.82 -25.28
N LEU A 121 10.31 29.13 -24.70
CA LEU A 121 8.93 29.61 -24.60
C LEU A 121 8.84 30.94 -23.83
N SER A 122 9.54 31.06 -22.72
CA SER A 122 9.54 32.30 -21.92
C SER A 122 10.18 33.48 -22.69
N VAL A 123 11.23 33.22 -23.48
CA VAL A 123 11.85 34.22 -24.35
C VAL A 123 10.93 34.60 -25.50
N THR A 124 10.33 33.59 -26.18
CA THR A 124 9.40 33.84 -27.31
C THR A 124 8.14 34.60 -26.87
N ILE A 125 7.61 34.30 -25.68
CA ILE A 125 6.47 35.04 -25.09
C ILE A 125 6.86 36.47 -24.78
N ASN A 126 8.07 36.71 -24.27
CA ASN A 126 8.57 38.05 -24.02
C ASN A 126 8.79 38.86 -25.31
N GLU A 127 9.31 38.23 -26.36
CA GLU A 127 9.55 38.89 -27.66
C GLU A 127 8.26 39.19 -28.45
N ASN A 128 7.22 38.37 -28.29
CA ASN A 128 5.94 38.51 -29.03
C ASN A 128 4.79 39.04 -28.18
N GLN A 129 5.09 39.81 -27.15
CA GLN A 129 4.11 40.31 -26.16
C GLN A 129 2.99 41.12 -26.80
N GLU A 130 3.25 41.94 -27.83
CA GLU A 130 2.25 42.73 -28.56
C GLU A 130 1.31 41.88 -29.40
N GLN A 131 1.79 40.80 -30.03
CA GLN A 131 0.97 39.91 -30.82
C GLN A 131 0.06 39.02 -29.95
N LEU A 132 0.54 38.58 -28.80
CA LEU A 132 -0.21 37.81 -27.81
C LEU A 132 -1.30 38.65 -27.14
N ALA A 133 -1.03 39.91 -26.88
CA ALA A 133 -2.02 40.88 -26.37
C ALA A 133 -3.17 41.10 -27.36
N SER A 134 -2.89 41.14 -28.67
CA SER A 134 -3.93 41.28 -29.69
C SER A 134 -4.82 40.02 -29.83
N LEU A 135 -4.28 38.82 -29.58
CA LEU A 135 -5.05 37.56 -29.58
C LEU A 135 -5.92 37.41 -28.33
N SER A 136 -5.46 37.91 -27.18
CA SER A 136 -6.25 37.86 -25.94
C SER A 136 -7.54 38.73 -26.01
N GLY A 137 -7.47 39.86 -26.71
CA GLY A 137 -8.63 40.68 -26.98
C GLY A 137 -9.70 40.05 -27.87
N LEU A 138 -9.35 39.02 -28.62
CA LEU A 138 -10.27 38.33 -29.53
C LEU A 138 -11.03 37.16 -28.83
N PHE A 139 -10.48 36.59 -27.78
CA PHE A 139 -11.04 35.41 -27.14
C PHE A 139 -11.64 35.62 -25.73
N LEU A 140 -11.37 36.76 -25.09
CA LEU A 140 -11.81 37.01 -23.73
C LEU A 140 -12.43 38.43 -23.66
N ALA A 141 -13.75 38.50 -23.55
CA ALA A 141 -14.51 39.74 -23.52
C ALA A 141 -14.33 40.61 -22.24
N ASP A 142 -13.70 40.06 -21.20
CA ASP A 142 -13.54 40.78 -19.93
C ASP A 142 -12.33 40.23 -19.17
N GLY A 143 -11.18 40.80 -19.38
CA GLY A 143 -10.05 40.56 -18.51
C GLY A 143 -8.73 40.42 -19.26
N THR A 144 -7.80 41.31 -18.99
CA THR A 144 -6.40 41.22 -19.43
C THR A 144 -5.74 40.02 -18.80
N VAL A 145 -5.73 38.86 -19.52
CA VAL A 145 -4.92 37.72 -19.09
C VAL A 145 -3.44 38.12 -19.25
N ASN A 146 -2.77 38.26 -18.16
CA ASN A 146 -1.33 38.45 -18.15
C ASN A 146 -0.63 37.14 -18.52
N TRP A 147 -0.46 36.92 -19.84
CA TRP A 147 0.17 35.70 -20.36
C TRP A 147 1.58 35.47 -19.83
N GLN A 148 2.28 36.55 -19.50
CA GLN A 148 3.61 36.49 -18.90
C GLN A 148 3.53 35.92 -17.47
N GLU A 149 2.58 36.41 -16.68
CA GLU A 149 2.35 35.91 -15.33
C GLU A 149 1.87 34.45 -15.32
N LEU A 150 0.98 34.10 -16.27
CA LEU A 150 0.52 32.73 -16.43
C LEU A 150 1.67 31.79 -16.88
N ALA A 151 2.46 32.20 -17.87
CA ALA A 151 3.62 31.44 -18.33
C ALA A 151 4.65 31.26 -17.22
N VAL A 152 4.99 32.32 -16.49
CA VAL A 152 5.90 32.24 -15.33
C VAL A 152 5.33 31.35 -14.23
N LYS A 153 4.03 31.41 -13.94
CA LYS A 153 3.36 30.51 -12.98
C LYS A 153 3.43 29.06 -13.43
N VAL A 154 3.15 28.78 -14.70
CA VAL A 154 3.25 27.43 -15.27
C VAL A 154 4.68 26.91 -15.25
N VAL A 155 5.65 27.73 -15.66
CA VAL A 155 7.08 27.38 -15.62
C VAL A 155 7.51 27.10 -14.18
N ASN A 156 7.18 27.98 -13.24
CA ASN A 156 7.52 27.82 -11.83
C ASN A 156 6.82 26.60 -11.21
N PHE A 157 5.57 26.32 -11.58
CA PHE A 157 4.84 25.12 -11.14
C PHE A 157 5.52 23.84 -11.67
N LEU A 158 5.91 23.82 -12.95
CA LEU A 158 6.62 22.69 -13.54
C LEU A 158 8.02 22.52 -12.96
N LEU A 159 8.77 23.61 -12.79
CA LEU A 159 10.09 23.57 -12.18
C LEU A 159 10.04 23.18 -10.70
N ALA A 160 9.06 23.67 -9.94
CA ALA A 160 8.82 23.28 -8.56
C ALA A 160 8.41 21.79 -8.48
N GLY A 161 7.58 21.31 -9.41
CA GLY A 161 7.21 19.90 -9.54
C GLY A 161 8.44 19.03 -9.85
N LEU A 162 9.25 19.42 -10.83
CA LEU A 162 10.50 18.73 -11.20
C LEU A 162 11.55 18.79 -10.08
N GLY A 163 11.71 19.95 -9.44
CA GLY A 163 12.58 20.11 -8.28
C GLY A 163 12.11 19.28 -7.09
N GLY A 164 10.78 19.16 -6.90
CA GLY A 164 10.18 18.26 -5.91
C GLY A 164 10.45 16.79 -6.19
N VAL A 165 10.39 16.37 -7.46
CA VAL A 165 10.73 14.99 -7.87
C VAL A 165 12.23 14.72 -7.64
N MET A 166 13.11 15.66 -8.02
CA MET A 166 14.55 15.52 -7.80
C MET A 166 14.90 15.55 -6.31
N GLY A 167 14.30 16.46 -5.54
CA GLY A 167 14.41 16.48 -4.08
C GLY A 167 13.90 15.20 -3.44
N SER A 168 12.82 14.60 -3.97
CA SER A 168 12.30 13.32 -3.52
C SER A 168 13.24 12.17 -3.83
N LEU A 169 13.94 12.16 -4.98
CA LEU A 169 14.95 11.15 -5.30
C LEU A 169 16.17 11.25 -4.37
N VAL A 170 16.63 12.48 -4.06
CA VAL A 170 17.73 12.71 -3.10
C VAL A 170 17.28 12.35 -1.68
N SER A 171 16.06 12.69 -1.28
CA SER A 171 15.51 12.31 0.02
C SER A 171 15.28 10.81 0.14
N LEU A 172 14.90 10.11 -0.93
CA LEU A 172 14.85 8.64 -0.99
C LEU A 172 16.24 8.02 -0.78
N ALA A 173 17.28 8.59 -1.37
CA ALA A 173 18.66 8.12 -1.17
C ALA A 173 19.13 8.33 0.29
N SER A 174 18.80 9.46 0.91
CA SER A 174 19.12 9.74 2.32
C SER A 174 18.23 8.95 3.31
N ALA A 175 16.96 8.74 2.96
CA ALA A 175 16.04 7.89 3.71
C ALA A 175 16.39 6.40 3.57
N ALA A 176 17.17 5.99 2.57
CA ALA A 176 17.54 4.60 2.34
C ALA A 176 18.25 3.97 3.56
N VAL A 177 19.03 4.75 4.30
CA VAL A 177 19.73 4.24 5.50
C VAL A 177 18.76 3.93 6.64
N SER A 178 17.82 4.82 6.94
CA SER A 178 16.82 4.59 7.99
C SER A 178 15.80 3.52 7.57
N THR A 179 15.45 3.51 6.28
CA THR A 179 14.57 2.49 5.69
C THR A 179 15.25 1.12 5.67
N ALA A 180 16.57 1.06 5.39
CA ALA A 180 17.32 -0.20 5.44
C ALA A 180 17.34 -0.80 6.85
N PHE A 181 17.55 0.02 7.88
CA PHE A 181 17.47 -0.47 9.27
C PHE A 181 16.08 -1.03 9.59
N THR A 182 15.03 -0.29 9.26
CA THR A 182 13.64 -0.75 9.44
C THR A 182 13.38 -2.05 8.66
N ALA A 183 13.83 -2.15 7.43
CA ALA A 183 13.68 -3.34 6.60
C ALA A 183 14.42 -4.55 7.19
N ILE A 184 15.68 -4.36 7.64
CA ILE A 184 16.47 -5.43 8.26
C ILE A 184 15.79 -5.94 9.53
N VAL A 185 15.37 -5.04 10.43
CA VAL A 185 14.66 -5.42 11.66
C VAL A 185 13.35 -6.14 11.33
N SER A 186 12.60 -5.66 10.35
CA SER A 186 11.34 -6.29 9.91
C SER A 186 11.56 -7.70 9.34
N VAL A 187 12.59 -7.88 8.51
CA VAL A 187 12.93 -9.20 7.94
C VAL A 187 13.39 -10.16 9.04
N ILE A 188 14.27 -9.72 9.93
CA ILE A 188 14.71 -10.54 11.08
C ILE A 188 13.50 -10.95 11.92
N PHE A 189 12.64 -10.00 12.28
CA PHE A 189 11.44 -10.29 13.05
C PHE A 189 10.51 -11.25 12.32
N SER A 190 10.34 -11.09 11.00
CA SER A 190 9.50 -11.99 10.21
C SER A 190 10.05 -13.43 10.16
N ILE A 191 11.38 -13.60 10.11
CA ILE A 191 12.02 -14.93 10.18
C ILE A 191 11.75 -15.57 11.55
N TYR A 192 11.94 -14.83 12.65
CA TYR A 192 11.64 -15.32 13.98
C TYR A 192 10.17 -15.72 14.12
N LEU A 193 9.26 -14.89 13.63
CA LEU A 193 7.83 -15.14 13.71
C LEU A 193 7.42 -16.40 12.93
N LEU A 194 8.01 -16.64 11.76
CA LEU A 194 7.76 -17.84 10.95
C LEU A 194 8.36 -19.10 11.59
N THR A 195 9.55 -18.98 12.17
CA THR A 195 10.23 -20.10 12.83
C THR A 195 9.48 -20.53 14.09
N GLU A 196 9.03 -19.57 14.91
CA GLU A 196 8.35 -19.79 16.17
C GLU A 196 6.82 -19.83 16.07
N LYS A 197 6.26 -19.82 14.86
CA LYS A 197 4.81 -19.72 14.58
C LYS A 197 3.96 -20.69 15.42
N GLU A 198 4.37 -21.95 15.52
CA GLU A 198 3.62 -22.97 16.27
C GLU A 198 3.68 -22.76 17.78
N ASN A 199 4.85 -22.37 18.26
CA ASN A 199 5.09 -22.11 19.67
C ASN A 199 4.28 -20.90 20.14
N LEU A 200 4.34 -19.82 19.38
CA LEU A 200 3.56 -18.60 19.61
C LEU A 200 2.05 -18.86 19.55
N SER A 201 1.59 -19.63 18.54
CA SER A 201 0.19 -20.01 18.43
C SER A 201 -0.30 -20.82 19.62
N ARG A 202 0.51 -21.80 20.08
CA ARG A 202 0.19 -22.62 21.27
C ARG A 202 0.17 -21.79 22.53
N GLN A 203 1.16 -20.92 22.75
CA GLN A 203 1.22 -20.02 23.91
C GLN A 203 0.04 -19.03 23.92
N GLY A 204 -0.26 -18.43 22.77
CA GLY A 204 -1.41 -17.52 22.61
C GLY A 204 -2.74 -18.23 22.87
N ALA A 205 -2.93 -19.44 22.34
CA ALA A 205 -4.13 -20.23 22.61
C ALA A 205 -4.28 -20.58 24.10
N LEU A 206 -3.16 -20.95 24.76
CA LEU A 206 -3.15 -21.24 26.18
C LEU A 206 -3.53 -20.03 27.03
N LEU A 207 -2.91 -18.86 26.77
CA LEU A 207 -3.23 -17.60 27.44
C LEU A 207 -4.70 -17.24 27.26
N MET A 208 -5.20 -17.28 26.02
CA MET A 208 -6.59 -16.96 25.73
C MET A 208 -7.56 -17.92 26.44
N LYS A 209 -7.26 -19.22 26.46
CA LYS A 209 -8.07 -20.22 27.12
C LYS A 209 -8.08 -20.05 28.65
N THR A 210 -6.97 -19.56 29.24
CA THR A 210 -6.84 -19.41 30.70
C THR A 210 -7.53 -18.15 31.21
N TYR A 211 -7.41 -17.02 30.47
CA TYR A 211 -7.87 -15.70 30.95
C TYR A 211 -9.21 -15.26 30.39
N LEU A 212 -9.68 -15.82 29.24
CA LEU A 212 -10.95 -15.45 28.68
C LEU A 212 -12.08 -16.42 29.09
N LYS A 213 -13.29 -15.86 29.27
CA LYS A 213 -14.50 -16.67 29.43
C LYS A 213 -14.72 -17.52 28.16
N PRO A 214 -15.26 -18.76 28.27
CA PRO A 214 -15.42 -19.66 27.13
C PRO A 214 -16.19 -19.06 25.94
N SER A 215 -17.20 -18.22 26.20
CA SER A 215 -17.96 -17.52 25.16
C SER A 215 -17.17 -16.47 24.42
N TRP A 216 -16.23 -15.78 25.09
CA TRP A 216 -15.32 -14.79 24.46
C TRP A 216 -14.21 -15.49 23.71
N TYR A 217 -13.69 -16.60 24.25
CA TYR A 217 -12.67 -17.41 23.57
C TYR A 217 -13.17 -17.94 22.24
N SER A 218 -14.39 -18.51 22.18
CA SER A 218 -14.95 -19.02 20.91
C SER A 218 -15.21 -17.89 19.89
N ARG A 219 -15.68 -16.72 20.33
CA ARG A 219 -15.86 -15.55 19.44
C ARG A 219 -14.54 -15.03 18.90
N LEU A 220 -13.50 -14.96 19.75
CA LEU A 220 -12.17 -14.50 19.35
C LEU A 220 -11.52 -15.48 18.38
N LEU A 221 -11.61 -16.78 18.62
CA LEU A 221 -11.14 -17.80 17.65
C LEU A 221 -11.83 -17.67 16.30
N TYR A 222 -13.16 -17.53 16.29
CA TYR A 222 -13.92 -17.32 15.06
C TYR A 222 -13.48 -16.05 14.32
N PHE A 223 -13.24 -14.94 15.05
CA PHE A 223 -12.74 -13.71 14.48
C PHE A 223 -11.35 -13.90 13.87
N LEU A 224 -10.41 -14.54 14.58
CA LEU A 224 -9.04 -14.78 14.12
C LEU A 224 -9.00 -15.73 12.90
N GLU A 225 -9.84 -16.75 12.87
CA GLU A 225 -9.96 -17.66 11.72
C GLU A 225 -10.53 -16.93 10.50
N THR A 226 -11.59 -16.14 10.69
CA THR A 226 -12.17 -15.30 9.63
C THR A 226 -11.14 -14.30 9.11
N LEU A 227 -10.40 -13.65 10.01
CA LEU A 227 -9.32 -12.72 9.68
C LEU A 227 -8.24 -13.39 8.82
N HIS A 228 -7.75 -14.56 9.26
CA HIS A 228 -6.77 -15.33 8.51
C HIS A 228 -7.27 -15.69 7.10
N ASN A 229 -8.51 -16.13 6.99
CA ASN A 229 -9.11 -16.48 5.71
C ASN A 229 -9.28 -15.28 4.79
N CYS A 230 -9.75 -14.13 5.30
CA CYS A 230 -9.85 -12.88 4.54
C CYS A 230 -8.49 -12.40 4.05
N PHE A 231 -7.48 -12.36 4.93
CA PHE A 231 -6.12 -11.97 4.55
C PHE A 231 -5.53 -12.88 3.49
N ARG A 232 -5.63 -14.20 3.68
CA ARG A 232 -5.11 -15.16 2.71
C ARG A 232 -5.75 -14.99 1.33
N ARG A 233 -7.09 -14.87 1.29
CA ARG A 233 -7.82 -14.69 0.03
C ARG A 233 -7.45 -13.37 -0.63
N PHE A 234 -7.34 -12.30 0.16
CA PHE A 234 -6.93 -10.98 -0.33
C PHE A 234 -5.54 -11.01 -0.94
N VAL A 235 -4.53 -11.52 -0.22
CA VAL A 235 -3.14 -11.55 -0.73
C VAL A 235 -3.04 -12.39 -2.00
N VAL A 236 -3.64 -13.58 -2.02
CA VAL A 236 -3.62 -14.44 -3.22
C VAL A 236 -4.36 -13.78 -4.38
N GLY A 237 -5.54 -13.18 -4.13
CA GLY A 237 -6.30 -12.47 -5.13
C GLY A 237 -5.52 -11.30 -5.71
N GLN A 238 -4.96 -10.44 -4.85
CA GLN A 238 -4.21 -9.25 -5.24
C GLN A 238 -2.94 -9.60 -6.05
N CYS A 239 -2.19 -10.62 -5.61
CA CYS A 239 -1.03 -11.09 -6.38
C CYS A 239 -1.44 -11.65 -7.75
N THR A 240 -2.55 -12.38 -7.82
CA THR A 240 -3.06 -12.93 -9.09
C THR A 240 -3.50 -11.82 -10.03
N GLU A 241 -4.24 -10.85 -9.52
CA GLU A 241 -4.66 -9.66 -10.25
C GLU A 241 -3.47 -8.86 -10.77
N ALA A 242 -2.47 -8.59 -9.93
CA ALA A 242 -1.25 -7.88 -10.29
C ALA A 242 -0.53 -8.53 -11.49
N VAL A 243 -0.39 -9.85 -11.47
CA VAL A 243 0.21 -10.60 -12.59
C VAL A 243 -0.64 -10.50 -13.86
N ILE A 244 -1.94 -10.70 -13.75
CA ILE A 244 -2.86 -10.64 -14.90
C ILE A 244 -2.84 -9.23 -15.52
N LEU A 245 -2.98 -8.19 -14.69
CA LEU A 245 -3.03 -6.80 -15.15
C LEU A 245 -1.70 -6.37 -15.77
N GLY A 246 -0.58 -6.72 -15.15
CA GLY A 246 0.76 -6.46 -15.69
C GLY A 246 0.99 -7.10 -17.04
N LEU A 247 0.62 -8.38 -17.20
CA LEU A 247 0.74 -9.11 -18.47
C LEU A 247 -0.19 -8.56 -19.54
N LEU A 248 -1.43 -8.22 -19.19
CA LEU A 248 -2.39 -7.62 -20.14
C LEU A 248 -1.94 -6.23 -20.58
N CYS A 249 -1.43 -5.42 -19.65
CA CYS A 249 -0.89 -4.11 -19.96
C CYS A 249 0.33 -4.23 -20.88
N MET A 250 1.31 -5.05 -20.53
CA MET A 250 2.50 -5.29 -21.35
C MET A 250 2.14 -5.82 -22.73
N GLY A 251 1.26 -6.82 -22.80
CA GLY A 251 0.82 -7.42 -24.08
C GLY A 251 0.08 -6.42 -24.97
N GLY A 252 -0.83 -5.62 -24.39
CA GLY A 252 -1.54 -4.57 -25.11
C GLY A 252 -0.60 -3.46 -25.59
N MET A 253 0.34 -3.03 -24.77
CA MET A 253 1.33 -2.02 -25.15
C MET A 253 2.25 -2.51 -26.26
N LEU A 254 2.66 -3.78 -26.26
CA LEU A 254 3.44 -4.40 -27.34
C LEU A 254 2.63 -4.46 -28.63
N LEU A 255 1.35 -4.83 -28.55
CA LEU A 255 0.46 -4.91 -29.70
C LEU A 255 0.28 -3.54 -30.37
N PHE A 256 0.11 -2.47 -29.58
CA PHE A 256 -0.04 -1.11 -30.08
C PHE A 256 1.30 -0.37 -30.27
N GLN A 257 2.42 -1.06 -30.12
CA GLN A 257 3.78 -0.51 -30.29
C GLN A 257 4.06 0.75 -29.46
N PHE A 258 3.59 0.75 -28.23
CA PHE A 258 3.94 1.79 -27.25
C PHE A 258 5.38 1.60 -26.78
N PRO A 259 6.13 2.68 -26.53
CA PRO A 259 7.45 2.59 -25.92
C PRO A 259 7.35 2.12 -24.47
N TYR A 260 8.43 1.55 -23.95
CA TYR A 260 8.56 1.08 -22.56
C TYR A 260 7.54 0.01 -22.14
N ALA A 261 7.02 -0.80 -23.07
CA ALA A 261 5.93 -1.74 -22.81
C ALA A 261 6.22 -2.73 -21.66
N SER A 262 7.43 -3.31 -21.62
CA SER A 262 7.82 -4.26 -20.57
C SER A 262 7.91 -3.59 -19.19
N MET A 263 8.51 -2.40 -19.15
CA MET A 263 8.70 -1.67 -17.91
C MET A 263 7.35 -1.14 -17.37
N VAL A 264 6.56 -0.48 -18.21
CA VAL A 264 5.25 0.07 -17.80
C VAL A 264 4.29 -1.05 -17.41
N GLY A 265 4.28 -2.17 -18.13
CA GLY A 265 3.49 -3.34 -17.76
C GLY A 265 3.91 -3.93 -16.41
N THR A 266 5.22 -4.04 -16.15
CA THR A 266 5.74 -4.49 -14.86
C THR A 266 5.40 -3.51 -13.74
N LEU A 267 5.55 -2.21 -13.99
CA LEU A 267 5.20 -1.14 -13.04
C LEU A 267 3.72 -1.20 -12.67
N ILE A 268 2.84 -1.29 -13.65
CA ILE A 268 1.38 -1.38 -13.44
C ILE A 268 1.03 -2.64 -12.66
N GLY A 269 1.61 -3.79 -13.00
CA GLY A 269 1.42 -5.01 -12.25
C GLY A 269 1.89 -4.89 -10.80
N PHE A 270 3.05 -4.25 -10.55
CA PHE A 270 3.56 -4.04 -9.20
C PHE A 270 2.72 -3.03 -8.40
N THR A 271 2.38 -1.89 -9.01
CA THR A 271 1.56 -0.88 -8.33
C THR A 271 0.14 -1.36 -8.08
N ALA A 272 -0.40 -2.26 -8.92
CA ALA A 272 -1.71 -2.90 -8.72
C ALA A 272 -1.80 -3.67 -7.39
N LEU A 273 -0.68 -4.05 -6.76
CA LEU A 273 -0.70 -4.59 -5.39
C LEU A 273 -1.31 -3.62 -4.39
N ILE A 274 -1.32 -2.32 -4.66
CA ILE A 274 -1.96 -1.28 -3.83
C ILE A 274 -3.37 -1.05 -4.39
N PRO A 275 -4.42 -1.50 -3.71
CA PRO A 275 -5.79 -1.38 -4.22
C PRO A 275 -6.14 0.08 -4.55
N VAL A 276 -6.78 0.30 -5.68
CA VAL A 276 -7.23 1.60 -6.18
C VAL A 276 -6.06 2.54 -6.54
N ALA A 277 -5.17 2.85 -5.59
CA ALA A 277 -4.09 3.81 -5.79
C ALA A 277 -3.06 3.33 -6.82
N GLY A 278 -2.82 2.02 -6.90
CA GLY A 278 -1.81 1.43 -7.81
C GLY A 278 -2.07 1.72 -9.27
N ALA A 279 -3.32 1.65 -9.70
CA ALA A 279 -3.73 1.94 -11.06
C ALA A 279 -3.37 3.37 -11.49
N TYR A 280 -3.67 4.36 -10.63
CA TYR A 280 -3.37 5.77 -10.90
C TYR A 280 -1.87 6.05 -10.90
N ILE A 281 -1.13 5.46 -9.95
CA ILE A 281 0.34 5.62 -9.89
C ILE A 281 0.97 5.02 -11.15
N GLY A 282 0.62 3.80 -11.51
CA GLY A 282 1.17 3.13 -12.68
C GLY A 282 0.82 3.84 -13.99
N ALA A 283 -0.44 4.29 -14.14
CA ALA A 283 -0.89 5.03 -15.31
C ALA A 283 -0.19 6.40 -15.41
N GLY A 284 -0.06 7.14 -14.30
CA GLY A 284 0.60 8.44 -14.27
C GLY A 284 2.08 8.35 -14.64
N VAL A 285 2.81 7.44 -14.02
CA VAL A 285 4.24 7.22 -14.32
C VAL A 285 4.43 6.70 -15.74
N GLY A 286 3.60 5.74 -16.20
CA GLY A 286 3.65 5.21 -17.55
C GLY A 286 3.37 6.28 -18.62
N ALA A 287 2.32 7.09 -18.41
CA ALA A 287 2.00 8.20 -19.31
C ALA A 287 3.13 9.23 -19.37
N PHE A 288 3.71 9.57 -18.23
CA PHE A 288 4.84 10.47 -18.13
C PHE A 288 6.05 9.97 -18.93
N MET A 289 6.41 8.71 -18.78
CA MET A 289 7.52 8.11 -19.53
C MET A 289 7.28 8.07 -21.02
N ILE A 290 6.07 7.70 -21.46
CA ILE A 290 5.71 7.66 -22.88
C ILE A 290 5.71 9.08 -23.45
N PHE A 291 5.32 10.08 -22.64
CA PHE A 291 5.32 11.49 -23.03
C PHE A 291 6.73 11.99 -23.42
N THR A 292 7.78 11.50 -22.77
CA THR A 292 9.17 11.85 -23.12
C THR A 292 9.55 11.44 -24.55
N VAL A 293 8.90 10.40 -25.08
CA VAL A 293 9.16 9.92 -26.45
C VAL A 293 8.19 10.54 -27.44
N SER A 294 6.90 10.61 -27.11
CA SER A 294 5.87 11.14 -27.99
C SER A 294 4.62 11.54 -27.19
N PRO A 295 4.25 12.85 -27.19
CA PRO A 295 3.04 13.32 -26.54
C PRO A 295 1.76 12.65 -27.06
N LEU A 296 1.70 12.38 -28.38
CA LEU A 296 0.55 11.71 -28.99
C LEU A 296 0.41 10.26 -28.51
N LYS A 297 1.53 9.53 -28.40
CA LYS A 297 1.51 8.17 -27.87
C LYS A 297 1.13 8.15 -26.38
N ALA A 298 1.52 9.16 -25.60
CA ALA A 298 1.09 9.28 -24.21
C ALA A 298 -0.43 9.47 -24.07
N LEU A 299 -1.03 10.30 -24.94
CA LEU A 299 -2.48 10.47 -24.98
C LEU A 299 -3.20 9.16 -25.35
N LEU A 300 -2.71 8.47 -26.39
CA LEU A 300 -3.25 7.16 -26.79
C LEU A 300 -3.09 6.10 -25.66
N PHE A 301 -1.98 6.13 -24.96
CA PHE A 301 -1.76 5.28 -23.77
C PHE A 301 -2.77 5.56 -22.66
N LEU A 302 -3.10 6.83 -22.38
CA LEU A 302 -4.13 7.18 -21.39
C LEU A 302 -5.51 6.62 -21.78
N VAL A 303 -5.85 6.63 -23.07
CA VAL A 303 -7.08 5.98 -23.57
C VAL A 303 -6.98 4.47 -23.37
N PHE A 304 -5.88 3.85 -23.81
CA PHE A 304 -5.65 2.41 -23.65
C PHE A 304 -5.73 1.96 -22.18
N ILE A 305 -5.04 2.66 -21.28
CA ILE A 305 -5.04 2.27 -19.86
C ILE A 305 -6.43 2.49 -19.23
N SER A 306 -7.18 3.51 -19.67
CA SER A 306 -8.56 3.71 -19.20
C SER A 306 -9.47 2.55 -19.59
N VAL A 307 -9.35 2.04 -20.83
CA VAL A 307 -10.09 0.85 -21.27
C VAL A 307 -9.66 -0.38 -20.48
N LEU A 308 -8.36 -0.56 -20.25
CA LEU A 308 -7.82 -1.67 -19.48
C LEU A 308 -8.32 -1.61 -18.01
N GLN A 309 -8.39 -0.42 -17.41
CA GLN A 309 -8.93 -0.24 -16.04
C GLN A 309 -10.43 -0.53 -15.97
N GLN A 310 -11.20 -0.21 -17.02
CA GLN A 310 -12.62 -0.61 -17.10
C GLN A 310 -12.77 -2.14 -17.18
N LEU A 311 -11.90 -2.81 -17.93
CA LEU A 311 -11.89 -4.27 -18.01
C LEU A 311 -11.48 -4.88 -16.67
N GLU A 312 -10.47 -4.32 -16.01
CA GLU A 312 -10.02 -4.71 -14.66
C GLU A 312 -11.17 -4.59 -13.67
N GLY A 313 -11.75 -3.40 -13.50
CA GLY A 313 -12.78 -3.13 -12.48
C GLY A 313 -14.09 -3.90 -12.70
N ASN A 314 -14.48 -4.17 -13.96
CA ASN A 314 -15.75 -4.82 -14.27
C ASN A 314 -15.66 -6.35 -14.46
N VAL A 315 -14.48 -6.87 -14.82
CA VAL A 315 -14.33 -8.30 -15.17
C VAL A 315 -13.28 -8.99 -14.30
N ILE A 316 -12.08 -8.43 -14.23
CA ILE A 316 -10.94 -9.11 -13.58
C ILE A 316 -11.08 -9.04 -12.06
N TYR A 317 -11.21 -7.84 -11.50
CA TYR A 317 -11.31 -7.62 -10.06
C TYR A 317 -12.46 -8.40 -9.41
N PRO A 318 -13.71 -8.38 -9.92
CA PRO A 318 -14.79 -9.16 -9.34
C PRO A 318 -14.51 -10.67 -9.33
N LYS A 319 -13.90 -11.19 -10.40
CA LYS A 319 -13.62 -12.64 -10.52
C LYS A 319 -12.45 -13.09 -9.65
N VAL A 320 -11.40 -12.27 -9.52
CA VAL A 320 -10.15 -12.65 -8.85
C VAL A 320 -10.18 -12.30 -7.37
N VAL A 321 -10.60 -11.09 -7.03
CA VAL A 321 -10.58 -10.55 -5.66
C VAL A 321 -11.98 -10.49 -5.07
N GLY A 322 -12.96 -9.95 -5.80
CA GLY A 322 -14.30 -9.59 -5.32
C GLY A 322 -15.10 -10.77 -4.79
N CYS A 323 -15.16 -11.90 -5.52
CA CYS A 323 -15.87 -13.11 -5.07
C CYS A 323 -15.24 -13.73 -3.81
N SER A 324 -13.96 -13.46 -3.56
CA SER A 324 -13.23 -14.05 -2.45
C SER A 324 -13.48 -13.39 -1.10
N LEU A 325 -13.81 -12.08 -1.07
CA LEU A 325 -13.97 -11.29 0.16
C LEU A 325 -15.42 -11.03 0.53
N GLY A 326 -16.34 -11.00 -0.44
CA GLY A 326 -17.75 -10.69 -0.21
C GLY A 326 -18.03 -9.28 0.32
N LEU A 327 -17.06 -8.36 0.16
CA LEU A 327 -17.14 -6.98 0.63
C LEU A 327 -17.62 -6.08 -0.53
N PRO A 328 -18.71 -5.29 -0.36
CA PRO A 328 -19.12 -4.30 -1.35
C PRO A 328 -18.05 -3.26 -1.64
N GLY A 329 -17.91 -2.80 -2.90
CA GLY A 329 -16.84 -1.90 -3.35
C GLY A 329 -16.76 -0.58 -2.57
N ILE A 330 -17.89 -0.06 -2.10
CA ILE A 330 -17.94 1.17 -1.27
C ILE A 330 -17.13 1.00 0.04
N TRP A 331 -17.20 -0.17 0.66
CA TRP A 331 -16.45 -0.47 1.88
C TRP A 331 -14.97 -0.72 1.60
N VAL A 332 -14.63 -1.22 0.39
CA VAL A 332 -13.23 -1.31 -0.05
C VAL A 332 -12.65 0.10 -0.18
N LEU A 333 -13.35 1.01 -0.86
CA LEU A 333 -12.91 2.40 -1.01
C LEU A 333 -12.75 3.11 0.34
N ALA A 334 -13.75 2.96 1.23
CA ALA A 334 -13.68 3.54 2.57
C ALA A 334 -12.48 2.98 3.37
N ALA A 335 -12.27 1.65 3.33
CA ALA A 335 -11.15 1.02 4.01
C ALA A 335 -9.80 1.50 3.49
N VAL A 336 -9.63 1.59 2.16
CA VAL A 336 -8.40 2.10 1.53
C VAL A 336 -8.14 3.56 1.90
N THR A 337 -9.17 4.40 1.88
CA THR A 337 -9.04 5.84 2.21
C THR A 337 -8.65 6.02 3.68
N ILE A 338 -9.35 5.35 4.61
CA ILE A 338 -9.05 5.44 6.05
C ILE A 338 -7.68 4.82 6.33
N GLY A 339 -7.42 3.63 5.82
CA GLY A 339 -6.15 2.94 6.02
C GLY A 339 -4.96 3.73 5.47
N GLY A 340 -5.13 4.32 4.29
CA GLY A 340 -4.14 5.19 3.66
C GLY A 340 -3.82 6.44 4.49
N GLY A 341 -4.85 7.07 5.06
CA GLY A 341 -4.68 8.23 5.95
C GLY A 341 -3.96 7.92 7.27
N VAL A 342 -4.12 6.69 7.79
CA VAL A 342 -3.53 6.30 9.10
C VAL A 342 -2.11 5.76 8.97
N LEU A 343 -1.86 4.84 8.04
CA LEU A 343 -0.59 4.09 7.93
C LEU A 343 -0.02 4.11 6.49
N GLY A 344 -0.45 5.05 5.65
CA GLY A 344 0.02 5.13 4.26
C GLY A 344 -0.29 3.86 3.45
N ILE A 345 0.64 3.46 2.58
CA ILE A 345 0.49 2.29 1.71
C ILE A 345 0.26 1.00 2.50
N GLY A 346 0.97 0.81 3.62
CA GLY A 346 0.77 -0.35 4.50
C GLY A 346 -0.65 -0.41 5.08
N GLY A 347 -1.20 0.75 5.43
CA GLY A 347 -2.58 0.87 5.90
C GLY A 347 -3.61 0.53 4.82
N MET A 348 -3.40 0.95 3.57
CA MET A 348 -4.26 0.58 2.44
C MET A 348 -4.35 -0.93 2.26
N LEU A 349 -3.21 -1.62 2.32
CA LEU A 349 -3.12 -3.08 2.17
C LEU A 349 -3.80 -3.83 3.32
N LEU A 350 -3.64 -3.35 4.55
CA LEU A 350 -4.19 -4.01 5.75
C LEU A 350 -5.68 -3.72 5.95
N ALA A 351 -6.14 -2.53 5.56
CA ALA A 351 -7.50 -2.08 5.84
C ALA A 351 -8.56 -2.90 5.10
N VAL A 352 -8.30 -3.31 3.85
CA VAL A 352 -9.27 -4.08 3.05
C VAL A 352 -9.61 -5.43 3.69
N PRO A 353 -8.65 -6.31 4.04
CA PRO A 353 -8.97 -7.59 4.68
C PRO A 353 -9.50 -7.42 6.10
N LEU A 354 -9.11 -6.36 6.83
CA LEU A 354 -9.70 -6.03 8.12
C LEU A 354 -11.18 -5.66 7.97
N ALA A 355 -11.52 -4.75 7.05
CA ALA A 355 -12.89 -4.37 6.78
C ALA A 355 -13.73 -5.56 6.33
N ALA A 356 -13.19 -6.44 5.46
CA ALA A 356 -13.85 -7.67 5.04
C ALA A 356 -14.14 -8.60 6.21
N THR A 357 -13.20 -8.72 7.16
CA THR A 357 -13.37 -9.52 8.37
C THR A 357 -14.50 -8.98 9.25
N PHE A 358 -14.48 -7.67 9.53
CA PHE A 358 -15.55 -7.05 10.32
C PHE A 358 -16.90 -7.16 9.65
N TYR A 359 -16.95 -6.92 8.35
CA TYR A 359 -18.19 -7.08 7.57
C TYR A 359 -18.73 -8.50 7.60
N GLN A 360 -17.87 -9.50 7.43
CA GLN A 360 -18.27 -10.92 7.46
C GLN A 360 -18.76 -11.33 8.85
N VAL A 361 -18.05 -10.97 9.92
CA VAL A 361 -18.44 -11.27 11.30
C VAL A 361 -19.79 -10.64 11.64
N LEU A 362 -20.00 -9.35 11.27
CA LEU A 362 -21.27 -8.68 11.48
C LEU A 362 -22.42 -9.33 10.69
N ARG A 363 -22.19 -9.64 9.42
CA ARG A 363 -23.17 -10.30 8.57
C ARG A 363 -23.60 -11.65 9.14
N ASP A 364 -22.64 -12.42 9.63
CA ASP A 364 -22.90 -13.75 10.18
C ASP A 364 -23.63 -13.69 11.54
N ASP A 365 -23.34 -12.66 12.37
CA ASP A 365 -24.07 -12.41 13.62
C ASP A 365 -25.52 -11.99 13.34
N VAL A 366 -25.73 -11.07 12.40
CA VAL A 366 -27.09 -10.66 11.97
C VAL A 366 -27.87 -11.84 11.41
N ALA A 367 -27.23 -12.66 10.56
CA ALA A 367 -27.88 -13.85 9.99
C ALA A 367 -28.26 -14.89 11.06
N LYS A 368 -27.44 -15.04 12.10
CA LYS A 368 -27.75 -15.93 13.23
C LYS A 368 -28.92 -15.42 14.05
N ARG A 369 -29.01 -14.12 14.31
CA ARG A 369 -30.11 -13.51 15.10
C ARG A 369 -31.43 -13.48 14.37
N ASN A 370 -31.41 -13.37 13.04
CA ASN A 370 -32.62 -13.33 12.20
C ASN A 370 -33.08 -14.72 11.71
N ARG A 371 -32.46 -15.81 12.14
CA ARG A 371 -32.99 -17.16 11.84
C ARG A 371 -34.29 -17.33 12.59
N PRO A 372 -35.41 -17.66 11.89
CA PRO A 372 -36.66 -17.99 12.57
C PRO A 372 -36.45 -19.20 13.50
N ALA A 373 -37.00 -19.12 14.70
CA ALA A 373 -36.96 -20.23 15.64
C ALA A 373 -37.41 -21.52 14.95
N PRO A 374 -36.77 -22.67 15.20
CA PRO A 374 -37.21 -23.92 14.63
C PRO A 374 -38.67 -24.13 15.03
N ARG A 375 -39.59 -24.28 14.04
CA ARG A 375 -40.96 -24.65 14.28
C ARG A 375 -40.92 -26.03 14.95
N THR A 376 -41.11 -26.05 16.26
CA THR A 376 -41.40 -27.30 16.98
C THR A 376 -42.68 -27.89 16.38
N LYS A 377 -42.54 -29.04 15.71
CA LYS A 377 -43.65 -29.88 15.29
C LYS A 377 -44.17 -30.65 16.50
#